data_e30e97583ef18c2ab8a173c01e0873de
#
_entry.id   e30e97583ef18c2ab8a173c01e0873de
#
_cell.length_a   1.000
_cell.length_b   1.000
_cell.length_c   1.000
_cell.angle_alpha   90.00
_cell.angle_beta   90.00
_cell.angle_gamma   90.00
#
_symmetry.space_group_name_H-M   'P 1'
#
loop_
_entity.id
_entity.type
_entity.pdbx_description
1 polymer ?
#
loop_
_entity_poly.entity_id
_entity_poly.type
_entity_poly.pdbx_seq_one_letter_code
_entity_poly.pdbx_strand_id
1 'polypeptide(L)'
;EATFRNDLAKAQYSVVIAVPKVKFKYKPVIMSTLANIIHNGVTVAVHIKEEGVNEIELKNTGMDVVCNKEQTLQCAIIDKSIVWYGNINFFGYNSETNNVMRIADHKIANEMIEILYSDTGNDVNEG
;
A
#
# COMPACT_ATOMS: atom_id res chain seq x y z
N GLU A 1 17.47 -10.61 7.85
CA GLU A 1 16.04 -10.92 8.03
C GLU A 1 15.17 -9.92 7.29
N ALA A 2 14.27 -10.41 6.45
CA ALA A 2 13.40 -9.55 5.67
C ALA A 2 12.28 -9.00 6.55
N THR A 3 12.13 -7.67 6.56
CA THR A 3 11.01 -7.04 7.21
C THR A 3 10.32 -6.15 6.18
N PHE A 4 9.05 -5.88 6.42
CA PHE A 4 8.30 -5.02 5.53
C PHE A 4 8.97 -3.65 5.39
N ARG A 5 9.40 -3.09 6.51
CA ARG A 5 9.99 -1.76 6.48
C ARG A 5 11.32 -1.74 5.73
N ASN A 6 12.09 -2.82 5.83
CA ASN A 6 13.34 -2.91 5.06
C ASN A 6 13.07 -2.99 3.58
N ASP A 7 12.10 -3.81 3.17
CA ASP A 7 11.72 -3.89 1.77
C ASP A 7 11.21 -2.56 1.26
N LEU A 8 10.39 -1.89 2.07
CA LEU A 8 9.83 -0.60 1.70
C LEU A 8 10.92 0.44 1.49
N ALA A 9 11.90 0.46 2.38
CA ALA A 9 12.99 1.44 2.29
C ALA A 9 13.83 1.24 1.05
N LYS A 10 13.82 0.06 0.46
CA LYS A 10 14.58 -0.26 -0.74
C LYS A 10 13.80 -0.07 -2.04
N ALA A 11 12.55 0.38 -1.95
CA ALA A 11 11.73 0.57 -3.14
C ALA A 11 12.37 1.57 -4.08
N GLN A 12 12.33 1.27 -5.38
CA GLN A 12 12.95 2.08 -6.41
C GLN A 12 11.96 2.67 -7.40
N TYR A 13 10.80 2.06 -7.58
CA TYR A 13 9.87 2.48 -8.62
C TYR A 13 8.48 2.77 -8.10
N SER A 14 7.86 1.82 -7.42
CA SER A 14 6.47 2.00 -7.01
C SER A 14 6.13 1.18 -5.77
N VAL A 15 5.17 1.70 -5.00
CA VAL A 15 4.61 0.99 -3.86
C VAL A 15 3.10 1.14 -3.92
N VAL A 16 2.39 0.02 -3.81
CA VAL A 16 0.93 0.03 -3.74
C VAL A 16 0.54 -0.66 -2.45
N ILE A 17 -0.17 0.05 -1.60
CA ILE A 17 -0.64 -0.49 -0.32
C ILE A 17 -2.16 -0.56 -0.37
N ALA A 18 -2.71 -1.73 -0.04
CA ALA A 18 -4.15 -1.93 -0.02
C ALA A 18 -4.55 -2.31 1.40
N VAL A 19 -5.42 -1.53 2.00
CA VAL A 19 -5.93 -1.76 3.36
C VAL A 19 -7.39 -1.33 3.40
N PRO A 20 -8.18 -1.86 4.36
CA PRO A 20 -9.58 -1.43 4.42
C PRO A 20 -9.73 0.05 4.75
N LYS A 21 -8.90 0.55 5.65
CA LYS A 21 -9.06 1.90 6.16
C LYS A 21 -7.74 2.36 6.77
N VAL A 22 -7.40 3.63 6.58
CA VAL A 22 -6.20 4.18 7.22
C VAL A 22 -6.62 5.05 8.39
N LYS A 23 -6.18 4.66 9.58
CA LYS A 23 -6.49 5.39 10.80
C LYS A 23 -5.36 5.21 11.80
N PHE A 24 -4.75 6.31 12.20
CA PHE A 24 -3.74 6.27 13.25
C PHE A 24 -3.83 7.53 14.10
N LYS A 25 -3.59 7.36 15.38
CA LYS A 25 -3.59 8.48 16.31
C LYS A 25 -2.23 9.14 16.36
N TYR A 26 -1.19 8.32 16.34
CA TYR A 26 0.18 8.79 16.34
C TYR A 26 0.80 8.47 14.99
N LYS A 27 1.61 9.38 14.47
CA LYS A 27 2.21 9.20 13.16
C LYS A 27 3.06 7.93 13.16
N PRO A 28 2.75 6.95 12.31
CA PRO A 28 3.49 5.69 12.32
C PRO A 28 4.89 5.86 11.74
N VAL A 29 5.78 4.96 12.16
CA VAL A 29 7.17 4.99 11.71
C VAL A 29 7.27 4.88 10.19
N ILE A 30 6.38 4.09 9.59
CA ILE A 30 6.37 3.88 8.15
C ILE A 30 6.20 5.20 7.36
N MET A 31 5.59 6.20 7.96
CA MET A 31 5.34 7.45 7.26
C MET A 31 6.64 8.16 6.87
N SER A 32 7.66 8.11 7.71
CA SER A 32 8.94 8.72 7.35
C SER A 32 9.63 7.95 6.24
N THR A 33 9.51 6.62 6.24
CA THR A 33 10.05 5.80 5.17
C THR A 33 9.35 6.11 3.86
N LEU A 34 8.02 6.21 3.89
CA LEU A 34 7.24 6.53 2.69
C LEU A 34 7.60 7.92 2.16
N ALA A 35 7.70 8.91 3.05
CA ALA A 35 8.07 10.25 2.62
C ALA A 35 9.44 10.27 1.96
N ASN A 36 10.38 9.49 2.51
CA ASN A 36 11.72 9.45 1.98
C ASN A 36 11.78 8.84 0.58
N ILE A 37 11.09 7.71 0.37
CA ILE A 37 11.11 7.09 -0.95
C ILE A 37 10.36 7.94 -1.98
N ILE A 38 9.29 8.62 -1.58
CA ILE A 38 8.59 9.54 -2.46
C ILE A 38 9.51 10.68 -2.88
N HIS A 39 10.27 11.21 -1.93
CA HIS A 39 11.23 12.27 -2.24
C HIS A 39 12.25 11.81 -3.27
N ASN A 40 12.56 10.52 -3.28
CA ASN A 40 13.51 9.93 -4.22
C ASN A 40 12.86 9.45 -5.52
N GLY A 41 11.61 9.81 -5.76
CA GLY A 41 10.97 9.53 -7.05
C GLY A 41 10.08 8.31 -7.10
N VAL A 42 9.89 7.62 -5.99
CA VAL A 42 9.02 6.44 -5.95
C VAL A 42 7.57 6.90 -5.88
N THR A 43 6.69 6.28 -6.69
CA THR A 43 5.26 6.56 -6.61
C THR A 43 4.64 5.64 -5.56
N VAL A 44 3.77 6.23 -4.73
CA VAL A 44 3.09 5.45 -3.68
C VAL A 44 1.59 5.68 -3.80
N ALA A 45 0.85 4.59 -3.89
CA ALA A 45 -0.61 4.62 -3.95
C ALA A 45 -1.17 3.80 -2.80
N VAL A 46 -2.24 4.28 -2.19
CA VAL A 46 -2.92 3.58 -1.11
C VAL A 46 -4.36 3.37 -1.51
N HIS A 47 -4.77 2.11 -1.57
CA HIS A 47 -6.14 1.72 -1.93
C HIS A 47 -6.88 1.36 -0.66
N ILE A 48 -8.00 2.04 -0.40
CA ILE A 48 -8.79 1.82 0.80
C ILE A 48 -10.22 1.46 0.41
N LYS A 49 -10.92 0.78 1.31
CA LYS A 49 -12.33 0.44 1.11
C LYS A 49 -13.23 1.56 1.58
N GLU A 50 -12.88 2.19 2.70
CA GLU A 50 -13.67 3.30 3.22
C GLU A 50 -12.75 4.37 3.76
N GLU A 51 -13.25 5.60 3.78
CA GLU A 51 -12.46 6.72 4.24
C GLU A 51 -12.24 6.66 5.74
N GLY A 52 -11.03 6.97 6.15
CA GLY A 52 -10.68 7.09 7.55
C GLY A 52 -10.49 8.56 7.89
N VAL A 53 -9.54 8.82 8.80
CA VAL A 53 -9.30 10.19 9.24
C VAL A 53 -7.95 10.75 8.77
N ASN A 54 -7.14 9.92 8.15
CA ASN A 54 -5.76 10.31 7.84
C ASN A 54 -5.46 10.44 6.35
N GLU A 55 -6.48 10.43 5.47
CA GLU A 55 -6.24 10.51 4.03
C GLU A 55 -5.55 11.81 3.65
N ILE A 56 -5.94 12.91 4.27
CA ILE A 56 -5.34 14.19 3.94
C ILE A 56 -3.85 14.17 4.25
N GLU A 57 -3.48 13.54 5.35
CA GLU A 57 -2.08 13.44 5.72
C GLU A 57 -1.30 12.61 4.72
N LEU A 58 -1.90 11.52 4.23
CA LEU A 58 -1.27 10.70 3.21
C LEU A 58 -1.09 11.50 1.92
N LYS A 59 -2.11 12.21 1.50
CA LYS A 59 -2.04 13.02 0.27
C LYS A 59 -1.01 14.12 0.40
N ASN A 60 -0.92 14.76 1.57
CA ASN A 60 0.05 15.81 1.79
C ASN A 60 1.48 15.28 1.76
N THR A 61 1.67 14.01 2.06
CA THR A 61 2.99 13.38 1.97
C THR A 61 3.36 13.06 0.53
N GLY A 62 2.38 13.07 -0.38
CA GLY A 62 2.63 12.80 -1.79
C GLY A 62 2.09 11.48 -2.28
N MET A 63 1.23 10.85 -1.50
CA MET A 63 0.63 9.57 -1.90
C MET A 63 -0.67 9.79 -2.63
N ASP A 64 -0.97 8.88 -3.57
CA ASP A 64 -2.28 8.81 -4.20
C ASP A 64 -3.17 7.95 -3.33
N VAL A 65 -4.37 8.43 -3.02
CA VAL A 65 -5.31 7.67 -2.21
C VAL A 65 -6.53 7.34 -3.07
N VAL A 66 -6.82 6.05 -3.19
CA VAL A 66 -7.94 5.55 -4.00
C VAL A 66 -8.92 4.86 -3.07
N CYS A 67 -10.17 5.32 -3.05
CA CYS A 67 -11.21 4.72 -2.22
C CYS A 67 -12.20 3.99 -3.10
N ASN A 68 -12.41 2.70 -2.82
CA ASN A 68 -13.30 1.85 -3.58
C ASN A 68 -13.98 0.86 -2.65
N LYS A 69 -15.31 0.92 -2.60
CA LYS A 69 -16.09 0.06 -1.70
C LYS A 69 -15.87 -1.42 -1.95
N GLU A 70 -15.46 -1.79 -3.16
CA GLU A 70 -15.24 -3.17 -3.52
C GLU A 70 -13.83 -3.67 -3.18
N GLN A 71 -12.97 -2.79 -2.69
CA GLN A 71 -11.61 -3.16 -2.34
C GLN A 71 -11.62 -4.06 -1.10
N THR A 72 -11.09 -5.28 -1.24
CA THR A 72 -11.08 -6.25 -0.15
C THR A 72 -9.69 -6.80 0.15
N LEU A 73 -8.69 -6.41 -0.64
CA LEU A 73 -7.34 -6.90 -0.43
C LEU A 73 -6.66 -6.18 0.71
N GLN A 74 -5.76 -6.89 1.37
CA GLN A 74 -4.90 -6.31 2.40
C GLN A 74 -3.49 -6.77 2.08
N CYS A 75 -2.72 -5.87 1.46
CA CYS A 75 -1.40 -6.23 0.95
C CYS A 75 -0.57 -4.97 0.69
N ALA A 76 0.71 -5.19 0.44
CA ALA A 76 1.60 -4.14 -0.04
C ALA A 76 2.43 -4.74 -1.16
N ILE A 77 2.55 -4.02 -2.27
CA ILE A 77 3.26 -4.48 -3.45
C ILE A 77 4.37 -3.48 -3.75
N ILE A 78 5.60 -3.95 -3.72
CA ILE A 78 6.78 -3.11 -3.86
C ILE A 78 7.45 -3.41 -5.18
N ASP A 79 7.60 -2.37 -6.03
CA ASP A 79 8.31 -2.46 -7.31
C ASP A 79 7.73 -3.54 -8.23
N LYS A 80 6.45 -3.86 -8.06
CA LYS A 80 5.77 -4.90 -8.84
C LYS A 80 6.52 -6.22 -8.79
N SER A 81 7.23 -6.48 -7.69
CA SER A 81 8.01 -7.71 -7.55
C SER A 81 7.92 -8.35 -6.19
N ILE A 82 7.62 -7.60 -5.14
CA ILE A 82 7.53 -8.16 -3.80
C ILE A 82 6.15 -7.86 -3.25
N VAL A 83 5.48 -8.90 -2.76
CA VAL A 83 4.14 -8.78 -2.18
C VAL A 83 4.20 -9.17 -0.72
N TRP A 84 3.71 -8.30 0.13
CA TRP A 84 3.44 -8.60 1.55
C TRP A 84 1.94 -8.72 1.68
N TYR A 85 1.46 -9.91 2.00
CA TYR A 85 0.04 -10.22 1.99
C TYR A 85 -0.37 -10.84 3.32
N GLY A 86 -1.48 -10.35 3.87
CA GLY A 86 -2.02 -10.93 5.09
C GLY A 86 -2.63 -9.88 5.99
N ASN A 87 -2.97 -10.32 7.19
CA ASN A 87 -3.69 -9.49 8.14
C ASN A 87 -2.70 -8.62 8.94
N ILE A 88 -2.17 -7.60 8.26
CA ILE A 88 -1.22 -6.68 8.87
C ILE A 88 -1.75 -5.25 8.73
N ASN A 89 -1.55 -4.47 9.76
CA ASN A 89 -1.84 -3.05 9.70
C ASN A 89 -0.57 -2.32 9.27
N PHE A 90 -0.44 -2.05 7.98
CA PHE A 90 0.75 -1.44 7.43
C PHE A 90 1.02 -0.04 7.99
N PHE A 91 -0.02 0.61 8.49
CA PHE A 91 0.10 1.93 9.09
C PHE A 91 0.03 1.89 10.60
N GLY A 92 0.20 0.71 11.19
CA GLY A 92 0.20 0.59 12.65
C GLY A 92 1.50 1.08 13.25
N TYR A 93 1.43 1.46 14.50
CA TYR A 93 2.61 1.96 15.21
C TYR A 93 3.72 0.91 15.25
N ASN A 94 3.34 -0.32 15.58
CA ASN A 94 4.26 -1.46 15.57
C ASN A 94 3.74 -2.48 14.57
N SER A 95 4.13 -2.32 13.31
CA SER A 95 3.70 -3.25 12.27
C SER A 95 4.39 -4.59 12.48
N GLU A 96 3.61 -5.59 12.85
CA GLU A 96 4.14 -6.93 13.03
C GLU A 96 3.84 -7.76 11.79
N THR A 97 4.76 -8.65 11.47
CA THR A 97 4.66 -9.45 10.27
C THR A 97 4.43 -10.93 10.55
N ASN A 98 3.95 -11.26 11.77
CA ASN A 98 3.84 -12.64 12.20
C ASN A 98 2.88 -13.48 11.36
N ASN A 99 1.81 -12.86 10.89
CA ASN A 99 0.79 -13.58 10.11
C ASN A 99 0.74 -13.07 8.68
N VAL A 100 1.89 -12.70 8.14
CA VAL A 100 1.97 -12.11 6.82
C VAL A 100 2.91 -12.94 5.96
N MET A 101 2.56 -13.09 4.70
CA MET A 101 3.34 -13.83 3.74
C MET A 101 4.09 -12.86 2.84
N ARG A 102 5.37 -13.12 2.63
CA ARG A 102 6.20 -12.34 1.71
C ARG A 102 6.45 -13.18 0.46
N ILE A 103 6.08 -12.66 -0.69
CA ILE A 103 6.20 -13.37 -1.96
C ILE A 103 7.00 -12.51 -2.92
N ALA A 104 8.14 -13.02 -3.36
CA ALA A 104 8.99 -12.31 -4.32
C ALA A 104 8.76 -12.90 -5.71
N ASP A 105 7.73 -12.41 -6.40
CA ASP A 105 7.30 -12.96 -7.68
C ASP A 105 6.60 -11.87 -8.49
N HIS A 106 7.18 -11.52 -9.62
CA HIS A 106 6.63 -10.47 -10.51
C HIS A 106 5.23 -10.80 -11.00
N LYS A 107 4.99 -12.06 -11.32
CA LYS A 107 3.70 -12.45 -11.89
C LYS A 107 2.59 -12.27 -10.87
N ILE A 108 2.82 -12.71 -9.65
CA ILE A 108 1.82 -12.57 -8.59
C ILE A 108 1.62 -11.08 -8.27
N ALA A 109 2.71 -10.33 -8.20
CA ALA A 109 2.61 -8.90 -7.91
C ALA A 109 1.77 -8.19 -8.97
N ASN A 110 2.00 -8.49 -10.24
CA ASN A 110 1.24 -7.86 -11.32
C ASN A 110 -0.21 -8.29 -11.33
N GLU A 111 -0.50 -9.53 -11.00
CA GLU A 111 -1.87 -10.00 -10.91
C GLU A 111 -2.65 -9.26 -9.83
N MET A 112 -2.02 -9.04 -8.69
CA MET A 112 -2.68 -8.32 -7.61
C MET A 112 -2.89 -6.85 -7.95
N ILE A 113 -1.93 -6.25 -8.64
CA ILE A 113 -2.08 -4.88 -9.10
C ILE A 113 -3.25 -4.77 -10.07
N GLU A 114 -3.38 -5.73 -11.00
CA GLU A 114 -4.49 -5.73 -11.94
C GLU A 114 -5.83 -5.82 -11.22
N ILE A 115 -5.92 -6.63 -10.19
CA ILE A 115 -7.16 -6.73 -9.42
C ILE A 115 -7.51 -5.38 -8.80
N LEU A 116 -6.54 -4.72 -8.19
CA LEU A 116 -6.78 -3.43 -7.56
C LEU A 116 -7.23 -2.37 -8.55
N TYR A 117 -6.58 -2.30 -9.69
CA TYR A 117 -6.87 -1.25 -10.66
C TYR A 117 -8.07 -1.58 -11.55
N SER A 118 -8.37 -2.84 -11.78
CA SER A 118 -9.57 -3.16 -12.54
C SER A 118 -10.82 -2.84 -11.73
N ASP A 119 -10.79 -3.03 -10.42
CA ASP A 119 -11.92 -2.66 -9.58
C ASP A 119 -12.19 -1.17 -9.63
N THR A 120 -11.14 -0.35 -9.70
CA THR A 120 -11.31 1.10 -9.74
C THR A 120 -11.61 1.60 -11.15
N GLY A 121 -11.27 0.83 -12.17
CA GLY A 121 -11.42 1.27 -13.55
C GLY A 121 -12.70 0.87 -14.23
N ASN A 122 -13.42 -0.07 -13.67
CA ASN A 122 -14.60 -0.63 -14.33
C ASN A 122 -15.65 0.41 -14.64
N ASP A 123 -15.90 1.29 -13.70
CA ASP A 123 -16.97 2.27 -13.86
C ASP A 123 -16.70 3.19 -15.04
N VAL A 124 -15.45 3.55 -15.20
CA VAL A 124 -15.07 4.46 -16.26
C VAL A 124 -15.29 3.82 -17.63
N ASN A 125 -14.96 2.54 -17.72
CA ASN A 125 -15.05 1.84 -19.00
C ASN A 125 -16.46 1.61 -19.44
N GLU A 126 -17.37 1.56 -18.51
CA GLU A 126 -18.76 1.31 -18.84
C GLU A 126 -19.46 2.51 -19.41
N GLY A 127 -18.90 3.66 -19.16
CA GLY A 127 -19.51 4.91 -19.58
C GLY A 127 -19.65 5.09 -21.06
#